data_f1e7c928b0efdb216c843b23e680886a
#
_entry.id   f1e7c928b0efdb216c843b23e680886a
#
_cell.length_a   1.000
_cell.length_b   1.000
_cell.length_c   1.000
_cell.angle_alpha   90.00
_cell.angle_beta   90.00
_cell.angle_gamma   90.00
#
_symmetry.space_group_name_H-M   'P 1'
#
loop_
_entity.id
_entity.type
_entity.pdbx_description
1 polymer ?
#
loop_
_entity_poly.entity_id
_entity_poly.type
_entity_poly.pdbx_seq_one_letter_code
_entity_poly.pdbx_strand_id
1 'polypeptide(L)' 'IPYYELAFYYPDYNKYKQECRYSSCAHYNEPENDCKIKQLVKVDKLDKERYNRYRKLYESLEQRWVKTHG' A
#
# COMPACT_ATOMS: atom_id res chain seq x y z
N ILE A 1 7.43 -12.78 2.99
CA ILE A 1 7.79 -11.69 2.09
C ILE A 1 8.05 -10.41 2.89
N PRO A 2 8.93 -9.54 2.41
CA PRO A 2 9.12 -8.24 3.07
C PRO A 2 7.84 -7.40 2.98
N TYR A 3 7.55 -6.66 4.05
CA TYR A 3 6.34 -5.83 4.09
C TYR A 3 6.30 -4.80 2.96
N TYR A 4 7.45 -4.26 2.57
CA TYR A 4 7.52 -3.25 1.52
C TYR A 4 7.27 -3.80 0.11
N GLU A 5 7.19 -5.12 -0.03
CA GLU A 5 6.86 -5.75 -1.32
C GLU A 5 5.39 -6.18 -1.41
N LEU A 6 4.62 -5.95 -0.34
CA LEU A 6 3.23 -6.41 -0.31
C LEU A 6 2.41 -5.90 -1.49
N ALA A 7 2.62 -4.65 -1.90
CA ALA A 7 1.85 -4.05 -2.99
C ALA A 7 2.03 -4.78 -4.32
N PHE A 8 3.16 -5.46 -4.51
CA PHE A 8 3.40 -6.21 -5.75
C PHE A 8 2.46 -7.39 -5.92
N TYR A 9 1.86 -7.86 -4.83
CA TYR A 9 0.91 -8.96 -4.85
C TYR A 9 -0.53 -8.51 -5.04
N TYR A 10 -0.73 -7.20 -5.27
CA TYR A 10 -2.03 -6.61 -5.55
C TYR A 10 -2.00 -6.03 -6.96
N PRO A 11 -2.47 -6.79 -7.99
CA PRO A 11 -2.35 -6.34 -9.39
C PRO A 11 -3.01 -5.00 -9.68
N ASP A 12 -4.14 -4.72 -9.05
CA ASP A 12 -4.84 -3.45 -9.22
C ASP A 12 -4.01 -2.27 -8.68
N TYR A 13 -3.26 -2.49 -7.60
CA TYR A 13 -2.38 -1.44 -7.06
C TYR A 13 -1.14 -1.25 -7.94
N ASN A 14 -0.59 -2.35 -8.46
CA ASN A 14 0.55 -2.27 -9.38
C ASN A 14 0.22 -1.49 -10.64
N LYS A 15 -1.02 -1.60 -11.13
CA LYS A 15 -1.47 -0.89 -12.31
C LYS A 15 -1.33 0.62 -12.15
N TYR A 16 -1.57 1.13 -10.94
CA TYR A 16 -1.55 2.56 -10.67
C TYR A 16 -0.26 3.04 -9.99
N LYS A 17 0.69 2.15 -9.77
CA LYS A 17 1.91 2.49 -9.03
C LYS A 17 2.69 3.65 -9.67
N GLN A 18 2.74 3.69 -10.99
CA GLN A 18 3.46 4.74 -11.71
C GLN A 18 2.83 6.11 -11.56
N GLU A 19 1.57 6.16 -11.17
CA GLU A 19 0.85 7.42 -10.97
C GLU A 19 1.05 7.99 -9.57
N CYS A 20 1.67 7.24 -8.66
CA CYS A 20 2.06 7.75 -7.37
C CYS A 20 3.28 8.66 -7.51
N ARG A 21 3.36 9.69 -6.68
CA ARG A 21 4.46 10.63 -6.73
C ARG A 21 5.83 9.97 -6.51
N TYR A 22 5.88 9.02 -5.58
CA TYR A 22 7.12 8.34 -5.23
C TYR A 22 7.17 6.96 -5.88
N SER A 23 8.30 6.62 -6.50
CA SER A 23 8.48 5.31 -7.13
C SER A 23 8.45 4.17 -6.11
N SER A 24 8.79 4.47 -4.86
CA SER A 24 8.80 3.50 -3.77
C SER A 24 7.54 3.58 -2.90
N CYS A 25 6.46 4.16 -3.42
CA CYS A 25 5.23 4.33 -2.66
C CYS A 25 4.68 2.97 -2.22
N ALA A 26 4.48 2.82 -0.91
CA ALA A 26 3.91 1.61 -0.33
C ALA A 26 2.38 1.69 -0.20
N HIS A 27 1.78 2.81 -0.56
CA HIS A 27 0.33 3.06 -0.45
C HIS A 27 -0.15 2.98 1.00
N TYR A 28 0.71 3.36 1.95
CA TYR A 28 0.41 3.24 3.37
C TYR A 28 0.65 4.56 4.13
N ASN A 29 1.91 4.97 4.30
CA ASN A 29 2.25 6.17 5.06
C ASN A 29 2.29 7.44 4.21
N GLU A 30 2.28 7.31 2.90
CA GLU A 30 2.38 8.45 2.01
C GLU A 30 1.13 9.35 2.13
N PRO A 31 1.27 10.67 1.98
CA PRO A 31 0.11 11.56 1.96
C PRO A 31 -0.85 11.20 0.83
N GLU A 32 -2.13 11.44 1.05
CA GLU A 32 -3.17 11.15 0.06
C GLU A 32 -2.87 11.82 -1.29
N ASN A 33 -2.37 13.04 -1.27
CA ASN A 33 -2.05 13.78 -2.49
C ASN A 33 -0.91 13.16 -3.29
N ASP A 34 -0.08 12.36 -2.65
CA ASP A 34 1.09 11.74 -3.27
C ASP A 34 0.87 10.27 -3.62
N CYS A 35 -0.22 9.68 -3.17
CA CYS A 35 -0.53 8.27 -3.40
C CYS A 35 -1.79 8.11 -4.25
N LYS A 36 -1.63 7.62 -5.46
CA LYS A 36 -2.76 7.42 -6.37
C LYS A 36 -3.77 6.43 -5.81
N ILE A 37 -3.30 5.38 -5.13
CA ILE A 37 -4.18 4.37 -4.54
C ILE A 37 -5.10 4.99 -3.50
N LYS A 38 -4.57 5.84 -2.61
CA LYS A 38 -5.40 6.51 -1.61
C LYS A 38 -6.43 7.43 -2.26
N GLN A 39 -6.08 8.11 -3.34
CA GLN A 39 -7.00 8.96 -4.07
C GLN A 39 -8.15 8.16 -4.69
N LEU A 40 -7.83 7.00 -5.28
CA LEU A 40 -8.83 6.14 -5.90
C LEU A 40 -9.75 5.51 -4.87
N VAL A 41 -9.24 5.15 -3.71
CA VAL A 41 -10.06 4.64 -2.61
C VAL A 41 -11.02 5.72 -2.11
N LYS A 42 -10.54 6.95 -2.01
CA LYS A 42 -11.37 8.08 -1.56
C LYS A 42 -12.57 8.33 -2.46
N VAL A 43 -12.39 8.16 -3.78
CA VAL A 43 -13.47 8.38 -4.75
C VAL A 43 -14.19 7.10 -5.14
N ASP A 44 -14.01 6.04 -4.36
CA ASP A 44 -14.68 4.74 -4.52
C ASP A 44 -14.37 4.03 -5.84
N LYS A 45 -13.26 4.34 -6.49
CA LYS A 45 -12.81 3.61 -7.66
C LYS A 45 -12.07 2.32 -7.30
N LEU A 46 -11.55 2.25 -6.07
CA LEU A 46 -10.99 1.05 -5.49
C LEU A 46 -11.75 0.72 -4.21
N ASP A 47 -11.88 -0.58 -3.92
CA ASP A 47 -12.63 -1.02 -2.75
C ASP A 47 -11.93 -0.60 -1.45
N LYS A 48 -12.69 0.13 -0.61
CA LYS A 48 -12.20 0.63 0.67
C LYS A 48 -11.91 -0.50 1.65
N GLU A 49 -12.77 -1.52 1.70
CA GLU A 49 -12.57 -2.63 2.62
C GLU A 49 -11.32 -3.42 2.27
N ARG A 50 -11.08 -3.64 0.98
CA ARG A 50 -9.88 -4.30 0.52
C ARG A 50 -8.63 -3.50 0.88
N TYR A 51 -8.70 -2.18 0.76
CA TYR A 51 -7.59 -1.31 1.14
C TYR A 51 -7.34 -1.36 2.63
N ASN A 52 -8.40 -1.39 3.45
CA ASN A 52 -8.25 -1.52 4.90
C ASN A 52 -7.58 -2.84 5.27
N ARG A 53 -7.91 -3.92 4.59
CA ARG A 53 -7.26 -5.22 4.80
C ARG A 53 -5.78 -5.16 4.39
N TYR A 54 -5.50 -4.49 3.29
CA TYR A 54 -4.14 -4.28 2.83
C TYR A 54 -3.31 -3.55 3.89
N ARG A 55 -3.85 -2.49 4.46
CA ARG A 55 -3.16 -1.72 5.51
C ARG A 55 -2.88 -2.57 6.74
N LYS A 56 -3.86 -3.34 7.18
CA LYS A 56 -3.70 -4.22 8.34
C LYS A 56 -2.63 -5.27 8.10
N LEU A 57 -2.62 -5.86 6.93
CA LEU A 57 -1.62 -6.86 6.57
C LEU A 57 -0.23 -6.22 6.49
N TYR A 58 -0.14 -5.03 5.91
CA TYR A 58 1.11 -4.28 5.83
C TYR A 58 1.67 -4.03 7.23
N GLU A 59 0.85 -3.55 8.15
CA GLU A 59 1.27 -3.30 9.53
C GLU A 59 1.75 -4.57 10.22
N SER A 60 1.04 -5.67 10.03
CA SER A 60 1.40 -6.96 10.61
C SER A 60 2.76 -7.44 10.09
N LEU A 61 2.97 -7.36 8.78
CA LEU A 61 4.23 -7.77 8.17
C LEU A 61 5.38 -6.87 8.60
N GLU A 62 5.14 -5.58 8.72
CA GLU A 62 6.15 -4.63 9.17
C GLU A 62 6.61 -4.95 10.58
N GLN A 63 5.68 -5.23 11.49
CA GLN A 63 6.01 -5.57 12.86
C GLN A 63 6.83 -6.85 12.95
N ARG A 64 6.47 -7.86 12.17
CA ARG A 64 7.23 -9.12 12.12
C ARG A 64 8.62 -8.90 11.56
N TRP A 65 8.72 -8.10 10.52
CA TRP A 65 10.00 -7.79 9.88
C TRP A 65 10.95 -7.10 10.86
N VAL A 66 10.44 -6.08 11.57
CA VAL A 66 11.24 -5.34 12.55
C VAL A 66 11.72 -6.27 13.67
N LYS A 67 10.86 -7.15 14.20
CA LYS A 67 11.25 -8.10 15.25
C LYS A 67 12.33 -9.06 14.77
N THR A 68 12.32 -9.45 13.50
CA THR A 68 13.26 -10.42 12.96
C THR A 68 14.56 -9.77 12.50
N HIS A 69 14.50 -8.55 11.96
CA HIS A 69 15.62 -7.89 11.29
C HIS A 69 16.09 -6.62 12.00
N GLY A 70 15.31 -6.14 12.95
CA GLY A 70 15.68 -4.99 13.76
C GLY A 70 16.20 -5.39 15.10
#